data_2fce8547bb897ddd4dbc50ba635f7d83
#
_entry.id   2fce8547bb897ddd4dbc50ba635f7d83
#
_cell.length_a   1.000
_cell.length_b   1.000
_cell.length_c   1.000
_cell.angle_alpha   90.00
_cell.angle_beta   90.00
_cell.angle_gamma   90.00
#
_symmetry.space_group_name_H-M   'P 1'
#
loop_
_entity.id
_entity.type
_entity.pdbx_description
1 polymer ?
#
loop_
_entity_poly.entity_id
_entity_poly.type
_entity_poly.pdbx_seq_one_letter_code
_entity_poly.pdbx_strand_id
1 'polypeptide(L)'
;MHKISALARACLLSSGVAFADTNVALNKSITLSGTGFGIGWGGVLADASTVTDGVFKDAGHTWDNDTLYWSGLDAVSVIDLDGMFTINAFTVQTDNNDTYRIEYNQNGSWTTAWDVPTNCCYGMQTNSTTLASAIVTDSLRFTATGGDGLYSVSEIQAFGQPVPEPETYALMLAGLGLVGFAARRRKV
;
A
#
# COMPACT_ATOMS: atom_id res chain seq x y z
N MET A 1 29.05 -14.06 58.06
CA MET A 1 29.26 -14.47 56.67
C MET A 1 27.95 -14.25 55.90
N HIS A 2 27.82 -13.14 55.18
CA HIS A 2 26.57 -12.82 54.45
C HIS A 2 26.77 -13.24 53.01
N LYS A 3 25.89 -14.15 52.53
CA LYS A 3 25.85 -14.55 51.11
C LYS A 3 24.95 -13.56 50.38
N ILE A 4 25.54 -12.74 49.55
CA ILE A 4 24.85 -11.83 48.62
C ILE A 4 24.48 -12.64 47.37
N SER A 5 23.20 -12.93 47.22
CA SER A 5 22.65 -13.51 45.98
C SER A 5 22.46 -12.38 44.98
N ALA A 6 23.31 -12.32 43.96
CA ALA A 6 23.14 -11.44 42.82
C ALA A 6 22.08 -11.98 41.86
N LEU A 7 20.88 -11.40 41.90
CA LEU A 7 19.84 -11.62 40.88
C LEU A 7 20.22 -10.83 39.64
N ALA A 8 20.79 -11.51 38.63
CA ALA A 8 20.98 -10.91 37.33
C ALA A 8 19.60 -10.77 36.65
N ARG A 9 19.07 -9.54 36.61
CA ARG A 9 17.93 -9.18 35.76
C ARG A 9 18.42 -9.13 34.32
N ALA A 10 18.06 -10.14 33.52
CA ALA A 10 18.18 -10.09 32.07
C ALA A 10 17.13 -9.13 31.53
N CYS A 11 17.52 -7.90 31.19
CA CYS A 11 16.71 -6.98 30.38
C CYS A 11 16.70 -7.53 28.97
N LEU A 12 15.59 -8.17 28.56
CA LEU A 12 15.31 -8.44 27.16
C LEU A 12 15.00 -7.09 26.48
N LEU A 13 16.03 -6.50 25.85
CA LEU A 13 15.84 -5.42 24.90
C LEU A 13 15.22 -6.05 23.64
N SER A 14 13.91 -5.96 23.50
CA SER A 14 13.26 -6.19 22.21
C SER A 14 13.64 -5.03 21.29
N SER A 15 14.74 -5.18 20.58
CA SER A 15 15.04 -4.31 19.45
C SER A 15 14.02 -4.64 18.35
N GLY A 16 12.89 -3.94 18.32
CA GLY A 16 12.02 -3.90 17.15
C GLY A 16 12.88 -3.40 15.98
N VAL A 17 13.05 -4.22 14.97
CA VAL A 17 13.66 -3.77 13.72
C VAL A 17 12.64 -2.81 13.11
N ALA A 18 12.92 -1.51 13.14
CA ALA A 18 12.15 -0.53 12.41
C ALA A 18 12.50 -0.67 10.92
N PHE A 19 11.61 -1.25 10.14
CA PHE A 19 11.70 -1.19 8.69
C PHE A 19 11.21 0.19 8.23
N ALA A 20 11.92 0.79 7.29
CA ALA A 20 11.40 1.97 6.59
C ALA A 20 10.19 1.55 5.75
N ASP A 21 9.17 2.40 5.68
CA ASP A 21 8.02 2.16 4.80
C ASP A 21 8.47 2.11 3.34
N THR A 22 8.04 1.10 2.64
CA THR A 22 8.33 0.89 1.21
C THR A 22 7.05 1.00 0.41
N ASN A 23 7.14 1.27 -0.89
CA ASN A 23 5.98 1.18 -1.79
C ASN A 23 5.59 -0.30 -1.94
N VAL A 24 4.60 -0.74 -1.18
CA VAL A 24 4.12 -2.12 -1.17
C VAL A 24 3.20 -2.44 -2.36
N ALA A 25 2.74 -1.41 -3.08
CA ALA A 25 1.99 -1.56 -4.32
C ALA A 25 2.90 -1.73 -5.56
N LEU A 26 4.21 -1.53 -5.43
CA LEU A 26 5.15 -1.57 -6.55
C LEU A 26 5.11 -2.93 -7.29
N ASN A 27 4.84 -2.88 -8.60
CA ASN A 27 4.74 -4.03 -9.50
C ASN A 27 3.66 -5.05 -9.08
N LYS A 28 2.64 -4.62 -8.33
CA LYS A 28 1.52 -5.48 -7.96
C LYS A 28 0.50 -5.59 -9.08
N SER A 29 -0.18 -6.74 -9.13
CA SER A 29 -1.18 -7.00 -10.16
C SER A 29 -2.43 -6.15 -9.97
N ILE A 30 -3.00 -5.69 -11.08
CA ILE A 30 -4.24 -4.92 -11.12
C ILE A 30 -5.30 -5.68 -11.90
N THR A 31 -6.47 -5.80 -11.31
CA THR A 31 -7.67 -6.31 -11.97
C THR A 31 -8.62 -5.16 -12.24
N LEU A 32 -8.98 -5.00 -13.51
CA LEU A 32 -9.96 -4.00 -13.95
C LEU A 32 -11.35 -4.63 -14.07
N SER A 33 -12.38 -3.90 -13.66
CA SER A 33 -13.78 -4.27 -13.83
C SER A 33 -14.64 -3.02 -14.05
N GLY A 34 -15.89 -3.23 -14.50
CA GLY A 34 -16.74 -2.13 -14.94
C GLY A 34 -16.53 -1.78 -16.42
N THR A 35 -16.91 -0.58 -16.81
CA THR A 35 -16.94 -0.14 -18.21
C THR A 35 -16.22 1.19 -18.41
N GLY A 36 -16.08 1.61 -19.67
CA GLY A 36 -15.57 2.93 -20.02
C GLY A 36 -14.06 3.04 -20.22
N PHE A 37 -13.27 2.00 -19.96
CA PHE A 37 -11.83 2.03 -20.17
C PHE A 37 -11.48 2.30 -21.63
N GLY A 38 -10.52 3.21 -21.87
CA GLY A 38 -10.09 3.64 -23.18
C GLY A 38 -11.05 4.60 -23.88
N ILE A 39 -12.10 5.07 -23.21
CA ILE A 39 -12.98 6.11 -23.71
C ILE A 39 -12.45 7.48 -23.27
N GLY A 40 -11.91 8.25 -24.22
CA GLY A 40 -11.30 9.56 -24.04
C GLY A 40 -11.29 10.33 -25.35
N TRP A 41 -10.36 11.25 -25.52
CA TRP A 41 -10.25 12.11 -26.72
C TRP A 41 -9.37 11.50 -27.83
N GLY A 42 -9.04 10.22 -27.71
CA GLY A 42 -8.28 9.48 -28.72
C GLY A 42 -6.80 9.31 -28.42
N GLY A 43 -6.43 9.48 -27.16
CA GLY A 43 -5.10 9.15 -26.67
C GLY A 43 -4.82 7.65 -26.61
N VAL A 44 -3.64 7.28 -26.13
CA VAL A 44 -3.18 5.90 -26.02
C VAL A 44 -3.51 5.39 -24.60
N LEU A 45 -4.33 4.34 -24.53
CA LEU A 45 -4.60 3.66 -23.24
C LEU A 45 -3.35 2.88 -22.83
N ALA A 46 -2.84 3.16 -21.61
CA ALA A 46 -1.76 2.37 -21.03
C ALA A 46 -2.24 0.99 -20.55
N ASP A 47 -1.32 0.05 -20.41
CA ASP A 47 -1.56 -1.20 -19.72
C ASP A 47 -1.83 -0.94 -18.25
N ALA A 48 -2.71 -1.73 -17.61
CA ALA A 48 -3.04 -1.56 -16.21
C ALA A 48 -1.84 -1.70 -15.28
N SER A 49 -0.83 -2.50 -15.65
CA SER A 49 0.39 -2.68 -14.87
C SER A 49 1.22 -1.41 -14.69
N THR A 50 1.05 -0.41 -15.57
CA THR A 50 1.77 0.87 -15.45
C THR A 50 1.31 1.69 -14.25
N VAL A 51 0.14 1.39 -13.68
CA VAL A 51 -0.41 2.13 -12.52
C VAL A 51 0.32 1.80 -11.22
N THR A 52 1.14 0.75 -11.20
CA THR A 52 1.94 0.33 -10.04
C THR A 52 3.41 0.14 -10.35
N ASP A 53 3.90 0.66 -11.49
CA ASP A 53 5.29 0.46 -11.94
C ASP A 53 6.32 1.39 -11.25
N GLY A 54 5.83 2.34 -10.45
CA GLY A 54 6.65 3.31 -9.73
C GLY A 54 7.05 4.52 -10.58
N VAL A 55 6.49 4.67 -11.79
CA VAL A 55 6.86 5.73 -12.73
C VAL A 55 5.76 6.77 -12.83
N PHE A 56 6.06 7.98 -12.38
CA PHE A 56 5.17 9.13 -12.56
C PHE A 56 5.32 9.72 -13.96
N LYS A 57 4.23 10.18 -14.52
CA LYS A 57 4.24 11.04 -15.71
C LYS A 57 4.69 12.46 -15.31
N ASP A 58 5.15 13.24 -16.27
CA ASP A 58 5.42 14.65 -16.03
C ASP A 58 4.14 15.38 -15.57
N ALA A 59 4.28 16.33 -14.65
CA ALA A 59 3.15 17.15 -14.22
C ALA A 59 2.54 17.89 -15.40
N GLY A 60 1.20 17.81 -15.54
CA GLY A 60 0.51 18.37 -16.70
C GLY A 60 0.52 17.47 -17.95
N HIS A 61 0.98 16.22 -17.84
CA HIS A 61 0.82 15.22 -18.90
C HIS A 61 -0.67 15.05 -19.25
N THR A 62 -0.97 14.89 -20.54
CA THR A 62 -2.35 14.74 -21.01
C THR A 62 -2.98 13.50 -20.42
N TRP A 63 -4.14 13.67 -19.79
CA TRP A 63 -4.80 12.65 -18.96
C TRP A 63 -5.15 11.35 -19.72
N ASP A 64 -5.48 11.41 -21.02
CA ASP A 64 -5.87 10.24 -21.82
C ASP A 64 -4.74 9.71 -22.71
N ASN A 65 -3.48 10.08 -22.47
CA ASN A 65 -2.37 9.62 -23.27
C ASN A 65 -1.33 8.87 -22.41
N ASP A 66 -1.14 7.58 -22.69
CA ASP A 66 -0.22 6.71 -21.96
C ASP A 66 -0.50 6.68 -20.44
N THR A 67 -1.78 6.67 -20.10
CA THR A 67 -2.35 6.53 -18.75
C THR A 67 -3.47 5.52 -18.78
N LEU A 68 -3.85 4.98 -17.64
CA LEU A 68 -5.09 4.21 -17.51
C LEU A 68 -6.24 5.19 -17.35
N TYR A 69 -7.06 5.35 -18.40
CA TYR A 69 -8.17 6.29 -18.42
C TYR A 69 -9.50 5.63 -18.77
N TRP A 70 -10.58 6.27 -18.35
CA TRP A 70 -11.94 5.75 -18.55
C TRP A 70 -12.98 6.88 -18.49
N SER A 71 -14.20 6.54 -18.91
CA SER A 71 -15.38 7.41 -18.79
C SER A 71 -16.42 6.76 -17.87
N GLY A 72 -17.11 7.58 -17.08
CA GLY A 72 -18.16 7.12 -16.14
C GLY A 72 -17.60 6.66 -14.79
N LEU A 73 -18.50 6.36 -13.85
CA LEU A 73 -18.15 6.09 -12.43
C LEU A 73 -18.14 4.60 -12.05
N ASP A 74 -18.41 3.69 -13.00
CA ASP A 74 -18.49 2.25 -12.71
C ASP A 74 -17.18 1.48 -12.97
N ALA A 75 -16.15 2.16 -13.46
CA ALA A 75 -14.82 1.58 -13.58
C ALA A 75 -14.17 1.39 -12.22
N VAL A 76 -13.61 0.22 -12.00
CA VAL A 76 -12.97 -0.18 -10.74
C VAL A 76 -11.62 -0.82 -11.03
N SER A 77 -10.59 -0.39 -10.32
CA SER A 77 -9.27 -1.02 -10.31
C SER A 77 -9.00 -1.63 -8.94
N VAL A 78 -8.68 -2.92 -8.90
CA VAL A 78 -8.29 -3.62 -7.67
C VAL A 78 -6.84 -4.03 -7.76
N ILE A 79 -6.03 -3.59 -6.80
CA ILE A 79 -4.63 -3.95 -6.64
C ILE A 79 -4.55 -5.07 -5.61
N ASP A 80 -4.01 -6.22 -6.00
CA ASP A 80 -3.68 -7.32 -5.11
C ASP A 80 -2.26 -7.11 -4.59
N LEU A 81 -2.09 -6.98 -3.28
CA LEU A 81 -0.80 -6.72 -2.66
C LEU A 81 0.04 -7.99 -2.46
N ASP A 82 -0.55 -9.19 -2.74
CA ASP A 82 0.14 -10.48 -2.58
C ASP A 82 0.65 -10.68 -1.14
N GLY A 83 -0.20 -10.39 -0.16
CA GLY A 83 0.07 -10.53 1.27
C GLY A 83 -0.53 -9.42 2.12
N MET A 84 -0.47 -9.60 3.43
CA MET A 84 -0.97 -8.60 4.39
C MET A 84 0.08 -7.54 4.67
N PHE A 85 -0.32 -6.28 4.57
CA PHE A 85 0.53 -5.12 4.83
C PHE A 85 -0.13 -4.14 5.79
N THR A 86 0.69 -3.51 6.63
CA THR A 86 0.31 -2.30 7.38
C THR A 86 0.68 -1.11 6.53
N ILE A 87 -0.31 -0.30 6.11
CA ILE A 87 -0.12 0.86 5.23
C ILE A 87 -0.35 2.14 6.02
N ASN A 88 0.54 3.11 5.85
CA ASN A 88 0.54 4.39 6.56
C ASN A 88 0.30 5.60 5.65
N ALA A 89 0.59 5.49 4.36
CA ALA A 89 0.51 6.62 3.44
C ALA A 89 0.22 6.17 2.01
N PHE A 90 -0.30 7.08 1.21
CA PHE A 90 -0.52 6.91 -0.22
C PHE A 90 0.05 8.08 -1.01
N THR A 91 0.48 7.80 -2.23
CA THR A 91 0.73 8.77 -3.28
C THR A 91 0.04 8.29 -4.55
N VAL A 92 -0.72 9.16 -5.19
CA VAL A 92 -1.37 8.85 -6.47
C VAL A 92 -1.12 9.96 -7.47
N GLN A 93 -1.05 9.60 -8.74
CA GLN A 93 -1.07 10.58 -9.82
C GLN A 93 -2.31 10.34 -10.68
N THR A 94 -3.17 11.36 -10.71
CA THR A 94 -4.50 11.32 -11.33
C THR A 94 -4.75 12.57 -12.15
N ASP A 95 -5.83 12.58 -12.93
CA ASP A 95 -6.30 13.81 -13.56
C ASP A 95 -6.70 14.85 -12.50
N ASN A 96 -6.43 16.10 -12.81
CA ASN A 96 -6.44 17.21 -11.84
C ASN A 96 -7.82 17.65 -11.36
N ASN A 97 -8.83 17.60 -12.22
CA ASN A 97 -10.17 18.18 -11.99
C ASN A 97 -11.16 17.17 -11.38
N ASP A 98 -10.71 15.96 -11.11
CA ASP A 98 -11.54 14.86 -10.64
C ASP A 98 -11.27 14.49 -9.19
N THR A 99 -12.21 13.76 -8.60
CA THR A 99 -12.07 13.17 -7.27
C THR A 99 -12.08 11.66 -7.36
N TYR A 100 -11.25 11.04 -6.53
CA TYR A 100 -11.11 9.59 -6.50
C TYR A 100 -11.17 9.07 -5.07
N ARG A 101 -11.23 7.75 -4.95
CA ARG A 101 -11.21 7.07 -3.66
C ARG A 101 -10.29 5.87 -3.69
N ILE A 102 -9.48 5.74 -2.64
CA ILE A 102 -8.80 4.51 -2.29
C ILE A 102 -9.57 3.86 -1.14
N GLU A 103 -9.88 2.60 -1.32
CA GLU A 103 -10.48 1.74 -0.30
C GLU A 103 -9.57 0.56 -0.04
N TYR A 104 -9.65 0.00 1.14
CA TYR A 104 -8.93 -1.21 1.53
C TYR A 104 -9.91 -2.32 1.88
N ASN A 105 -9.52 -3.56 1.65
CA ASN A 105 -10.30 -4.73 2.02
C ASN A 105 -10.17 -4.97 3.53
N GLN A 106 -11.29 -4.95 4.22
CA GLN A 106 -11.39 -5.30 5.63
C GLN A 106 -12.34 -6.48 5.79
N ASN A 107 -11.78 -7.70 5.84
CA ASN A 107 -12.55 -8.94 6.01
C ASN A 107 -13.65 -9.13 4.94
N GLY A 108 -13.35 -8.85 3.69
CA GLY A 108 -14.28 -8.99 2.57
C GLY A 108 -15.18 -7.77 2.32
N SER A 109 -15.03 -6.70 3.10
CA SER A 109 -15.74 -5.44 2.92
C SER A 109 -14.78 -4.31 2.54
N TRP A 110 -15.17 -3.46 1.61
CA TRP A 110 -14.38 -2.30 1.22
C TRP A 110 -14.67 -1.14 2.17
N THR A 111 -13.60 -0.57 2.71
CA THR A 111 -13.63 0.58 3.64
C THR A 111 -12.78 1.70 3.07
N THR A 112 -13.27 2.94 3.11
CA THR A 112 -12.53 4.09 2.62
C THR A 112 -11.26 4.30 3.44
N ALA A 113 -10.12 4.33 2.75
CA ALA A 113 -8.84 4.73 3.30
C ALA A 113 -8.57 6.22 3.06
N TRP A 114 -8.86 6.70 1.85
CA TRP A 114 -8.60 8.08 1.47
C TRP A 114 -9.50 8.52 0.31
N ASP A 115 -10.13 9.69 0.47
CA ASP A 115 -10.76 10.43 -0.61
C ASP A 115 -9.72 11.38 -1.21
N VAL A 116 -9.31 11.10 -2.45
CA VAL A 116 -8.33 11.90 -3.19
C VAL A 116 -9.01 13.15 -3.73
N PRO A 117 -8.58 14.34 -3.30
CA PRO A 117 -9.19 15.59 -3.74
C PRO A 117 -8.75 15.96 -5.16
N THR A 118 -9.48 16.87 -5.78
CA THR A 118 -9.02 17.59 -6.97
C THR A 118 -7.71 18.33 -6.69
N ASN A 119 -6.91 18.53 -7.74
CA ASN A 119 -5.68 19.32 -7.65
C ASN A 119 -5.78 20.53 -8.59
N CYS A 120 -4.86 21.49 -8.47
CA CYS A 120 -4.74 22.59 -9.42
C CYS A 120 -4.14 22.11 -10.76
N CYS A 121 -4.19 22.98 -11.71
CA CYS A 121 -3.40 22.97 -12.93
C CYS A 121 -3.97 21.99 -13.97
N TYR A 122 -3.26 21.73 -15.06
CA TYR A 122 -3.73 20.91 -16.16
C TYR A 122 -3.17 19.49 -16.08
N GLY A 123 -3.97 18.52 -16.48
CA GLY A 123 -3.57 17.14 -16.72
C GLY A 123 -3.15 16.40 -15.44
N MET A 124 -2.27 15.42 -15.61
CA MET A 124 -1.87 14.53 -14.50
C MET A 124 -1.17 15.29 -13.38
N GLN A 125 -1.70 15.14 -12.15
CA GLN A 125 -1.19 15.79 -10.95
C GLN A 125 -1.03 14.78 -9.82
N THR A 126 -0.04 15.01 -8.96
CA THR A 126 0.28 14.11 -7.85
C THR A 126 -0.34 14.60 -6.55
N ASN A 127 -1.04 13.72 -5.86
CA ASN A 127 -1.57 13.90 -4.52
C ASN A 127 -0.94 12.89 -3.57
N SER A 128 -0.69 13.29 -2.32
CA SER A 128 -0.15 12.40 -1.29
C SER A 128 -0.87 12.62 0.04
N THR A 129 -0.96 11.57 0.84
CA THR A 129 -1.51 11.64 2.18
C THR A 129 -0.77 10.71 3.14
N THR A 130 -0.73 11.10 4.41
CA THR A 130 -0.39 10.20 5.51
C THR A 130 -1.67 9.91 6.29
N LEU A 131 -1.96 8.65 6.53
CA LEU A 131 -3.16 8.23 7.24
C LEU A 131 -3.07 8.58 8.72
N ALA A 132 -4.19 9.01 9.31
CA ALA A 132 -4.27 9.28 10.75
C ALA A 132 -4.08 8.00 11.60
N SER A 133 -4.42 6.85 11.03
CA SER A 133 -4.16 5.52 11.60
C SER A 133 -3.78 4.58 10.49
N ALA A 134 -2.78 3.75 10.72
CA ALA A 134 -2.38 2.72 9.78
C ALA A 134 -3.53 1.73 9.55
N ILE A 135 -3.66 1.26 8.32
CA ILE A 135 -4.62 0.21 7.93
C ILE A 135 -3.88 -1.10 7.68
N VAL A 136 -4.57 -2.22 7.84
CA VAL A 136 -4.02 -3.56 7.55
C VAL A 136 -4.88 -4.20 6.48
N THR A 137 -4.26 -4.57 5.35
CA THR A 137 -4.98 -5.10 4.19
C THR A 137 -4.07 -5.93 3.28
N ASP A 138 -4.68 -6.76 2.47
CA ASP A 138 -4.06 -7.51 1.36
C ASP A 138 -4.41 -6.92 -0.01
N SER A 139 -5.38 -6.00 -0.08
CA SER A 139 -5.83 -5.46 -1.37
C SER A 139 -6.39 -4.05 -1.25
N LEU A 140 -6.22 -3.27 -2.32
CA LEU A 140 -6.70 -1.91 -2.45
C LEU A 140 -7.65 -1.80 -3.63
N ARG A 141 -8.66 -0.95 -3.52
CA ARG A 141 -9.58 -0.61 -4.60
C ARG A 141 -9.49 0.88 -4.89
N PHE A 142 -9.41 1.21 -6.18
CA PHE A 142 -9.37 2.59 -6.66
C PHE A 142 -10.56 2.84 -7.60
N THR A 143 -11.26 3.95 -7.38
CA THR A 143 -12.43 4.37 -8.15
C THR A 143 -12.48 5.88 -8.29
N ALA A 144 -13.09 6.38 -9.38
CA ALA A 144 -13.50 7.78 -9.46
C ALA A 144 -14.77 8.01 -8.64
N THR A 145 -14.90 9.19 -8.04
CA THR A 145 -16.06 9.55 -7.20
C THR A 145 -16.81 10.79 -7.71
N GLY A 146 -16.18 11.59 -8.58
CA GLY A 146 -16.80 12.76 -9.18
C GLY A 146 -15.82 13.54 -10.05
N GLY A 147 -16.35 14.44 -10.87
CA GLY A 147 -15.60 15.23 -11.82
C GLY A 147 -16.37 15.47 -13.10
N ASP A 148 -15.67 15.59 -14.21
CA ASP A 148 -16.27 15.91 -15.52
C ASP A 148 -16.76 14.66 -16.30
N GLY A 149 -16.55 13.46 -15.75
CA GLY A 149 -16.98 12.19 -16.35
C GLY A 149 -15.89 11.49 -17.17
N LEU A 150 -14.70 12.05 -17.24
CA LEU A 150 -13.51 11.49 -17.89
C LEU A 150 -12.39 11.43 -16.85
N TYR A 151 -11.88 10.27 -16.55
CA TYR A 151 -11.01 10.00 -15.41
C TYR A 151 -9.73 9.33 -15.84
N SER A 152 -8.65 9.54 -15.08
CA SER A 152 -7.40 8.87 -15.36
C SER A 152 -6.50 8.71 -14.12
N VAL A 153 -5.67 7.67 -14.17
CA VAL A 153 -4.62 7.40 -13.20
C VAL A 153 -3.37 6.89 -13.92
N SER A 154 -2.20 7.37 -13.51
CA SER A 154 -0.92 6.88 -14.02
C SER A 154 -0.10 6.14 -12.98
N GLU A 155 -0.29 6.43 -11.68
CA GLU A 155 0.47 5.78 -10.62
C GLU A 155 -0.32 5.76 -9.31
N ILE A 156 -0.25 4.63 -8.60
CA ILE A 156 -0.76 4.44 -7.24
C ILE A 156 0.34 3.80 -6.40
N GLN A 157 0.78 4.49 -5.36
CA GLN A 157 1.75 4.00 -4.40
C GLN A 157 1.11 3.89 -3.02
N ALA A 158 1.39 2.79 -2.33
CA ALA A 158 1.01 2.56 -0.95
C ALA A 158 2.27 2.31 -0.13
N PHE A 159 2.49 3.10 0.92
CA PHE A 159 3.68 3.00 1.75
C PHE A 159 3.37 2.29 3.05
N GLY A 160 4.14 1.24 3.32
CA GLY A 160 3.91 0.41 4.48
C GLY A 160 4.93 -0.69 4.67
N GLN A 161 4.56 -1.66 5.49
CA GLN A 161 5.41 -2.78 5.89
C GLN A 161 4.63 -4.09 5.86
N PRO A 162 5.26 -5.23 5.54
CA PRO A 162 4.61 -6.52 5.62
C PRO A 162 4.20 -6.83 7.08
N VAL A 163 3.04 -7.43 7.24
CA VAL A 163 2.60 -8.00 8.52
C VAL A 163 3.25 -9.38 8.67
N PRO A 164 4.12 -9.60 9.67
CA PRO A 164 4.75 -10.90 9.84
C PRO A 164 3.72 -11.99 10.11
N GLU A 165 3.84 -13.10 9.39
CA GLU A 165 2.97 -14.24 9.59
C GLU A 165 3.14 -14.86 10.98
N PRO A 166 2.10 -15.44 11.59
CA PRO A 166 2.18 -16.11 12.89
C PRO A 166 3.26 -17.20 12.95
N GLU A 167 3.53 -17.86 11.83
CA GLU A 167 4.58 -18.88 11.72
C GLU A 167 5.98 -18.31 11.93
N THR A 168 6.24 -17.09 11.49
CA THR A 168 7.51 -16.38 11.71
C THR A 168 7.79 -16.19 13.20
N TYR A 169 6.77 -15.79 13.96
CA TYR A 169 6.89 -15.68 15.42
C TYR A 169 7.10 -17.03 16.08
N ALA A 170 6.40 -18.08 15.62
CA ALA A 170 6.56 -19.45 16.14
C ALA A 170 7.97 -19.98 15.89
N LEU A 171 8.53 -19.81 14.71
CA LEU A 171 9.90 -20.18 14.37
C LEU A 171 10.94 -19.41 15.18
N MET A 172 10.75 -18.10 15.38
CA MET A 172 11.61 -17.27 16.20
C MET A 172 11.62 -17.74 17.67
N LEU A 173 10.45 -18.01 18.22
CA LEU A 173 10.33 -18.53 19.60
C LEU A 173 10.94 -19.94 19.74
N ALA A 174 10.74 -20.80 18.76
CA ALA A 174 11.36 -22.13 18.72
C ALA A 174 12.90 -22.04 18.66
N GLY A 175 13.43 -21.13 17.81
CA GLY A 175 14.86 -20.88 17.72
C GLY A 175 15.47 -20.37 19.02
N LEU A 176 14.82 -19.38 19.67
CA LEU A 176 15.22 -18.86 20.98
C LEU A 176 15.15 -19.92 22.05
N GLY A 177 14.12 -20.79 22.03
CA GLY A 177 13.98 -21.92 22.94
C GLY A 177 15.12 -22.92 22.82
N LEU A 178 15.53 -23.27 21.59
CA LEU A 178 16.66 -24.16 21.32
C LEU A 178 17.98 -23.58 21.81
N VAL A 179 18.23 -22.30 21.54
CA VAL A 179 19.45 -21.59 22.01
C VAL A 179 19.48 -21.55 23.54
N GLY A 180 18.36 -21.22 24.18
CA GLY A 180 18.25 -21.20 25.65
C GLY A 180 18.51 -22.58 26.27
N PHE A 181 17.97 -23.65 25.67
CA PHE A 181 18.21 -25.04 26.09
C PHE A 181 19.70 -25.45 25.94
N ALA A 182 20.31 -25.14 24.80
CA ALA A 182 21.73 -25.43 24.56
C ALA A 182 22.64 -24.68 25.53
N ALA A 183 22.35 -23.40 25.82
CA ALA A 183 23.11 -22.58 26.78
C ALA A 183 23.02 -23.14 28.22
N ARG A 184 21.85 -23.69 28.60
CA ARG A 184 21.68 -24.32 29.92
C ARG A 184 22.50 -25.61 30.07
N ARG A 185 22.63 -26.42 29.00
CA ARG A 185 23.44 -27.65 29.01
C ARG A 185 24.95 -27.41 29.16
N ARG A 186 25.45 -26.23 28.76
CA ARG A 186 26.88 -25.90 28.89
C ARG A 186 27.32 -25.45 30.29
N LYS A 187 26.38 -25.26 31.20
CA LYS A 187 26.63 -24.81 32.58
C LYS A 187 26.61 -25.95 33.63
N VAL A 188 26.53 -27.19 33.17
CA VAL A 188 26.60 -28.39 34.06
C VAL A 188 27.95 -29.09 33.93
#